data_7c93fae41dfabe1f0d9313c06fc2fd13
#
_entry.id   7c93fae41dfabe1f0d9313c06fc2fd13
#
_cell.length_a   1.000
_cell.length_b   1.000
_cell.length_c   1.000
_cell.angle_alpha   90.00
_cell.angle_beta   90.00
_cell.angle_gamma   90.00
#
_symmetry.space_group_name_H-M   'P 1'
#
loop_
_entity.id
_entity.type
_entity.pdbx_description
1 polymer ?
#
loop_
_entity_poly.entity_id
_entity_poly.type
_entity_poly.pdbx_seq_one_letter_code
_entity_poly.pdbx_strand_id
1 'polypeptide(L)'
;VIEQMVTLIPEDDWKDQVQIIGWLYQYYNTEPKDKVFADLKKNIKISKEHIPAATQLFTPDWIVHYMVENSLGRLWLEGHPNNELKSEWKYYLGEAEQEPDVQAQLAEIRKQYAALKPEDILTIDPCAGSGHILCVLFDVLVRIYEDYGYTAREAAASIVQNNLWGLDIDDRAAQLAHFAVMMKARQYDRRFFTREVQPHVYAIQESNGIHRDHLHYLGHGMSDIERNNALNQMNALLDAFIDAKEYGSILQPGEYDWALLSRF
;
A
#
# COMPACT_ATOMS: atom_id res chain seq x y z
N VAL A 1 -10.54 -25.76 9.15
CA VAL A 1 -10.53 -24.28 9.29
C VAL A 1 -11.48 -23.66 8.28
N ILE A 2 -11.28 -23.79 6.96
CA ILE A 2 -12.14 -23.18 5.92
C ILE A 2 -13.60 -23.58 6.08
N GLU A 3 -13.90 -24.86 6.27
CA GLU A 3 -15.25 -25.36 6.52
C GLU A 3 -15.88 -24.73 7.77
N GLN A 4 -15.11 -24.58 8.84
CA GLN A 4 -15.56 -23.90 10.06
C GLN A 4 -15.83 -22.42 9.81
N MET A 5 -14.98 -21.73 9.05
CA MET A 5 -15.22 -20.33 8.69
C MET A 5 -16.52 -20.14 7.93
N VAL A 6 -16.76 -20.98 6.91
CA VAL A 6 -17.99 -20.94 6.11
C VAL A 6 -19.24 -21.29 6.94
N THR A 7 -19.10 -22.18 7.94
CA THR A 7 -20.24 -22.64 8.73
C THR A 7 -20.56 -21.74 9.92
N LEU A 8 -19.53 -21.14 10.56
CA LEU A 8 -19.68 -20.38 11.80
C LEU A 8 -19.86 -18.88 11.60
N ILE A 9 -19.37 -18.33 10.47
CA ILE A 9 -19.51 -16.90 10.18
C ILE A 9 -20.73 -16.72 9.29
N PRO A 10 -21.76 -15.97 9.72
CA PRO A 10 -22.92 -15.66 8.90
C PRO A 10 -22.57 -15.02 7.57
N GLU A 11 -23.36 -15.31 6.52
CA GLU A 11 -23.12 -14.76 5.19
C GLU A 11 -23.15 -13.22 5.18
N ASP A 12 -23.99 -12.61 6.01
CA ASP A 12 -24.10 -11.16 6.14
C ASP A 12 -22.82 -10.52 6.69
N ASP A 13 -22.05 -11.23 7.51
CA ASP A 13 -20.75 -10.74 8.03
C ASP A 13 -19.65 -10.74 6.97
N TRP A 14 -19.81 -11.52 5.88
CA TRP A 14 -18.92 -11.51 4.72
C TRP A 14 -19.27 -10.44 3.69
N LYS A 15 -20.53 -10.02 3.69
CA LYS A 15 -21.05 -9.13 2.67
C LYS A 15 -20.40 -7.75 2.79
N ASP A 16 -19.72 -7.35 1.73
CA ASP A 16 -19.03 -6.05 1.61
C ASP A 16 -17.93 -5.80 2.67
N GLN A 17 -17.55 -6.83 3.45
CA GLN A 17 -16.58 -6.76 4.55
C GLN A 17 -15.24 -7.40 4.14
N VAL A 18 -14.54 -6.82 3.17
CA VAL A 18 -13.21 -7.32 2.76
C VAL A 18 -12.22 -7.34 3.95
N GLN A 19 -12.41 -6.45 4.92
CA GLN A 19 -11.58 -6.32 6.12
C GLN A 19 -11.66 -7.52 7.10
N ILE A 20 -12.68 -8.39 6.99
CA ILE A 20 -12.80 -9.56 7.87
C ILE A 20 -11.55 -10.45 7.83
N ILE A 21 -10.90 -10.52 6.68
CA ILE A 21 -9.64 -11.26 6.50
C ILE A 21 -8.52 -10.63 7.32
N GLY A 22 -8.48 -9.30 7.39
CA GLY A 22 -7.54 -8.57 8.22
C GLY A 22 -7.74 -8.87 9.73
N TRP A 23 -8.97 -8.93 10.19
CA TRP A 23 -9.27 -9.32 11.57
C TRP A 23 -8.87 -10.76 11.87
N LEU A 24 -9.15 -11.69 10.96
CA LEU A 24 -8.72 -13.09 11.10
C LEU A 24 -7.19 -13.21 11.18
N TYR A 25 -6.47 -12.44 10.35
CA TYR A 25 -5.02 -12.39 10.40
C TYR A 25 -4.50 -11.79 11.71
N GLN A 26 -5.14 -10.75 12.24
CA GLN A 26 -4.80 -10.18 13.55
C GLN A 26 -4.98 -11.21 14.67
N TYR A 27 -6.10 -11.92 14.69
CA TYR A 27 -6.35 -12.97 15.68
C TYR A 27 -5.37 -14.13 15.56
N TYR A 28 -5.01 -14.52 14.34
CA TYR A 28 -3.98 -15.54 14.11
C TYR A 28 -2.63 -15.17 14.72
N ASN A 29 -2.27 -13.90 14.69
CA ASN A 29 -1.00 -13.41 15.24
C ASN A 29 -1.06 -13.03 16.73
N THR A 30 -2.18 -13.19 17.42
CA THR A 30 -2.34 -12.81 18.84
C THR A 30 -1.38 -13.59 19.73
N GLU A 31 -1.30 -14.92 19.60
CA GLU A 31 -0.43 -15.74 20.42
C GLU A 31 1.07 -15.44 20.23
N PRO A 32 1.61 -15.36 19.00
CA PRO A 32 2.97 -14.89 18.77
C PRO A 32 3.25 -13.50 19.35
N LYS A 33 2.31 -12.57 19.22
CA LYS A 33 2.41 -11.21 19.74
C LYS A 33 2.51 -11.20 21.27
N ASP A 34 1.62 -11.93 21.95
CA ASP A 34 1.62 -12.03 23.41
C ASP A 34 2.92 -12.61 23.94
N LYS A 35 3.48 -13.61 23.26
CA LYS A 35 4.79 -14.18 23.56
C LYS A 35 5.89 -13.15 23.45
N VAL A 36 5.95 -12.40 22.34
CA VAL A 36 6.96 -11.34 22.15
C VAL A 36 6.89 -10.31 23.26
N PHE A 37 5.70 -9.84 23.64
CA PHE A 37 5.53 -8.87 24.72
C PHE A 37 5.86 -9.44 26.09
N ALA A 38 5.61 -10.72 26.33
CA ALA A 38 6.05 -11.40 27.55
C ALA A 38 7.58 -11.51 27.65
N ASP A 39 8.24 -11.77 26.52
CA ASP A 39 9.69 -11.85 26.43
C ASP A 39 10.36 -10.47 26.59
N LEU A 40 9.77 -9.41 26.03
CA LEU A 40 10.20 -8.02 26.25
C LEU A 40 10.21 -7.63 27.72
N LYS A 41 9.20 -8.06 28.49
CA LYS A 41 9.17 -7.85 29.95
C LYS A 41 10.33 -8.52 30.70
N LYS A 42 10.94 -9.52 30.09
CA LYS A 42 12.13 -10.22 30.60
C LYS A 42 13.44 -9.67 30.00
N ASN A 43 13.41 -8.52 29.32
CA ASN A 43 14.53 -7.91 28.59
C ASN A 43 15.09 -8.81 27.47
N ILE A 44 14.30 -9.71 26.91
CA ILE A 44 14.67 -10.48 25.72
C ILE A 44 14.36 -9.62 24.49
N LYS A 45 15.35 -9.43 23.61
CA LYS A 45 15.18 -8.65 22.39
C LYS A 45 14.27 -9.37 21.39
N ILE A 46 13.51 -8.59 20.61
CA ILE A 46 12.69 -9.10 19.50
C ILE A 46 13.67 -9.65 18.44
N SER A 47 13.49 -10.90 18.05
CA SER A 47 14.23 -11.47 16.93
C SER A 47 13.59 -11.08 15.60
N LYS A 48 14.35 -11.17 14.52
CA LYS A 48 13.93 -10.82 13.15
C LYS A 48 12.60 -11.49 12.76
N GLU A 49 12.46 -12.78 13.07
CA GLU A 49 11.25 -13.55 12.75
C GLU A 49 10.01 -13.08 13.53
N HIS A 50 10.23 -12.38 14.64
CA HIS A 50 9.15 -11.90 15.51
C HIS A 50 8.74 -10.43 15.25
N ILE A 51 9.48 -9.70 14.40
CA ILE A 51 9.15 -8.30 14.07
C ILE A 51 7.72 -8.19 13.51
N PRO A 52 7.28 -9.00 12.54
CA PRO A 52 5.91 -8.89 12.02
C PRO A 52 4.84 -9.06 13.10
N ALA A 53 4.99 -10.03 14.00
CA ALA A 53 4.05 -10.24 15.10
C ALA A 53 4.06 -9.09 16.12
N ALA A 54 5.24 -8.51 16.40
CA ALA A 54 5.40 -7.39 17.32
C ALA A 54 4.79 -6.09 16.80
N THR A 55 4.90 -5.84 15.51
CA THR A 55 4.51 -4.57 14.87
C THR A 55 3.12 -4.59 14.26
N GLN A 56 2.52 -5.77 14.08
CA GLN A 56 1.20 -5.88 13.50
C GLN A 56 0.16 -5.11 14.33
N LEU A 57 -0.56 -4.22 13.66
CA LEU A 57 -1.67 -3.47 14.20
C LEU A 57 -2.81 -3.43 13.16
N PHE A 58 -4.02 -3.76 13.58
CA PHE A 58 -5.21 -3.47 12.79
C PHE A 58 -5.75 -2.12 13.27
N THR A 59 -5.53 -1.09 12.47
CA THR A 59 -5.91 0.27 12.80
C THR A 59 -7.45 0.38 12.88
N PRO A 60 -8.02 0.97 13.95
CA PRO A 60 -9.46 1.19 14.03
C PRO A 60 -10.01 1.93 12.82
N ASP A 61 -11.15 1.50 12.33
CA ASP A 61 -11.77 1.99 11.08
C ASP A 61 -11.91 3.52 11.02
N TRP A 62 -12.37 4.14 12.11
CA TRP A 62 -12.52 5.60 12.18
C TRP A 62 -11.20 6.35 12.02
N ILE A 63 -10.07 5.77 12.47
CA ILE A 63 -8.74 6.37 12.29
C ILE A 63 -8.34 6.30 10.83
N VAL A 64 -8.59 5.16 10.18
CA VAL A 64 -8.28 4.98 8.76
C VAL A 64 -9.06 5.98 7.91
N HIS A 65 -10.36 6.11 8.15
CA HIS A 65 -11.19 7.13 7.48
C HIS A 65 -10.69 8.54 7.75
N TYR A 66 -10.39 8.88 9.01
CA TYR A 66 -9.82 10.18 9.36
C TYR A 66 -8.53 10.48 8.57
N MET A 67 -7.62 9.49 8.48
CA MET A 67 -6.36 9.65 7.76
C MET A 67 -6.60 9.86 6.26
N VAL A 68 -7.40 9.02 5.63
CA VAL A 68 -7.65 9.04 4.19
C VAL A 68 -8.44 10.28 3.76
N GLU A 69 -9.51 10.62 4.49
CA GLU A 69 -10.35 11.78 4.18
C GLU A 69 -9.58 13.10 4.34
N ASN A 70 -8.63 13.19 5.28
CA ASN A 70 -7.82 14.40 5.52
C ASN A 70 -6.46 14.41 4.79
N SER A 71 -6.12 13.40 4.04
CA SER A 71 -4.98 13.39 3.12
C SER A 71 -5.44 13.40 1.66
N LEU A 72 -5.81 12.25 1.13
CA LEU A 72 -6.29 12.08 -0.24
C LEU A 72 -7.55 12.91 -0.50
N GLY A 73 -8.55 12.81 0.38
CA GLY A 73 -9.80 13.56 0.26
C GLY A 73 -9.57 15.07 0.28
N ARG A 74 -8.70 15.55 1.17
CA ARG A 74 -8.33 16.97 1.24
C ARG A 74 -7.62 17.43 -0.03
N LEU A 75 -6.63 16.68 -0.51
CA LEU A 75 -5.92 16.99 -1.75
C LEU A 75 -6.90 17.21 -2.90
N TRP A 76 -7.87 16.30 -3.05
CA TRP A 76 -8.86 16.39 -4.12
C TRP A 76 -9.78 17.60 -3.93
N LEU A 77 -10.41 17.75 -2.77
CA LEU A 77 -11.38 18.84 -2.52
C LEU A 77 -10.75 20.24 -2.51
N GLU A 78 -9.49 20.37 -2.20
CA GLU A 78 -8.78 21.66 -2.29
C GLU A 78 -8.53 22.08 -3.74
N GLY A 79 -8.40 21.14 -4.68
CA GLY A 79 -8.30 21.39 -6.11
C GLY A 79 -9.66 21.42 -6.82
N HIS A 80 -10.59 20.58 -6.38
CA HIS A 80 -11.89 20.33 -6.99
C HIS A 80 -13.00 20.47 -5.92
N PRO A 81 -13.38 21.71 -5.55
CA PRO A 81 -14.35 21.94 -4.48
C PRO A 81 -15.73 21.33 -4.81
N ASN A 82 -16.18 20.37 -4.01
CA ASN A 82 -17.48 19.74 -4.10
C ASN A 82 -18.08 19.53 -2.71
N ASN A 83 -19.14 20.27 -2.38
CA ASN A 83 -19.79 20.20 -1.08
C ASN A 83 -20.59 18.91 -0.87
N GLU A 84 -21.11 18.30 -1.93
CA GLU A 84 -21.82 17.03 -1.86
C GLU A 84 -20.85 15.91 -1.48
N LEU A 85 -19.76 15.76 -2.21
CA LEU A 85 -18.70 14.81 -1.92
C LEU A 85 -18.10 15.03 -0.51
N LYS A 86 -17.85 16.28 -0.13
CA LYS A 86 -17.37 16.63 1.22
C LYS A 86 -18.33 16.16 2.32
N SER A 87 -19.64 16.23 2.09
CA SER A 87 -20.63 15.83 3.09
C SER A 87 -20.69 14.32 3.34
N GLU A 88 -20.18 13.51 2.43
CA GLU A 88 -20.08 12.05 2.57
C GLU A 88 -18.94 11.64 3.51
N TRP A 89 -17.91 12.47 3.64
CA TRP A 89 -16.70 12.18 4.42
C TRP A 89 -16.85 12.67 5.87
N LYS A 90 -17.30 11.75 6.71
CA LYS A 90 -17.67 12.00 8.12
C LYS A 90 -16.53 12.59 8.96
N TYR A 91 -15.31 12.24 8.66
CA TYR A 91 -14.12 12.62 9.44
C TYR A 91 -13.30 13.72 8.78
N TYR A 92 -13.79 14.29 7.68
CA TYR A 92 -13.14 15.41 7.00
C TYR A 92 -13.19 16.68 7.86
N LEU A 93 -12.03 17.24 8.13
CA LEU A 93 -11.90 18.46 8.93
C LEU A 93 -12.11 19.70 8.05
N GLY A 94 -12.88 20.65 8.57
CA GLY A 94 -12.98 21.98 7.99
C GLY A 94 -11.63 22.71 7.95
N GLU A 95 -11.54 23.73 7.11
CA GLU A 95 -10.36 24.60 7.07
C GLU A 95 -10.34 25.49 8.32
N ALA A 96 -9.17 25.59 8.96
CA ALA A 96 -8.93 26.53 10.03
C ALA A 96 -8.52 27.90 9.46
N GLU A 97 -8.79 28.98 10.20
CA GLU A 97 -8.27 30.31 9.87
C GLU A 97 -6.74 30.27 9.82
N GLN A 98 -6.19 30.89 8.77
CA GLN A 98 -4.76 30.97 8.53
C GLN A 98 -4.32 32.41 8.36
N GLU A 99 -3.06 32.71 8.65
CA GLU A 99 -2.46 34.00 8.36
C GLU A 99 -2.47 34.30 6.84
N PRO A 100 -2.51 35.58 6.43
CA PRO A 100 -2.63 35.96 5.01
C PRO A 100 -1.54 35.42 4.09
N ASP A 101 -0.29 35.32 4.58
CA ASP A 101 0.82 34.76 3.84
C ASP A 101 0.70 33.25 3.64
N VAL A 102 0.18 32.52 4.63
CA VAL A 102 -0.14 31.10 4.53
C VAL A 102 -1.28 30.89 3.55
N GLN A 103 -2.32 31.74 3.61
CA GLN A 103 -3.44 31.67 2.65
C GLN A 103 -2.96 31.88 1.21
N ALA A 104 -2.02 32.78 0.98
CA ALA A 104 -1.46 32.99 -0.36
C ALA A 104 -0.69 31.75 -0.86
N GLN A 105 0.09 31.08 0.00
CA GLN A 105 0.78 29.83 -0.33
C GLN A 105 -0.19 28.69 -0.62
N LEU A 106 -1.23 28.54 0.21
CA LEU A 106 -2.29 27.53 -0.01
C LEU A 106 -3.03 27.76 -1.32
N ALA A 107 -3.29 29.02 -1.68
CA ALA A 107 -3.94 29.32 -2.96
C ALA A 107 -3.10 28.87 -4.17
N GLU A 108 -1.78 28.96 -4.09
CA GLU A 108 -0.89 28.48 -5.16
C GLU A 108 -0.84 26.96 -5.22
N ILE A 109 -0.79 26.28 -4.07
CA ILE A 109 -0.85 24.81 -3.98
C ILE A 109 -2.19 24.30 -4.56
N ARG A 110 -3.31 24.95 -4.23
CA ARG A 110 -4.63 24.60 -4.74
C ARG A 110 -4.76 24.71 -6.27
N LYS A 111 -4.04 25.64 -6.90
CA LYS A 111 -3.97 25.71 -8.37
C LYS A 111 -3.27 24.46 -8.95
N GLN A 112 -2.23 23.97 -8.28
CA GLN A 112 -1.56 22.71 -8.71
C GLN A 112 -2.52 21.53 -8.54
N TYR A 113 -3.24 21.46 -7.42
CA TYR A 113 -4.21 20.39 -7.18
C TYR A 113 -5.38 20.42 -8.17
N ALA A 114 -5.83 21.62 -8.57
CA ALA A 114 -6.89 21.78 -9.58
C ALA A 114 -6.48 21.29 -10.99
N ALA A 115 -5.21 21.15 -11.25
CA ALA A 115 -4.70 20.62 -12.52
C ALA A 115 -4.58 19.08 -12.54
N LEU A 116 -4.68 18.41 -11.37
CA LEU A 116 -4.57 16.98 -11.26
C LEU A 116 -5.80 16.27 -11.82
N LYS A 117 -5.57 15.16 -12.49
CA LYS A 117 -6.60 14.18 -12.83
C LYS A 117 -6.54 13.05 -11.80
N PRO A 118 -7.63 12.27 -11.64
CA PRO A 118 -7.61 11.14 -10.71
C PRO A 118 -6.45 10.17 -10.95
N GLU A 119 -6.08 9.92 -12.21
CA GLU A 119 -4.99 9.01 -12.59
C GLU A 119 -3.59 9.50 -12.20
N ASP A 120 -3.43 10.80 -11.97
CA ASP A 120 -2.15 11.40 -11.59
C ASP A 120 -1.87 11.26 -10.08
N ILE A 121 -2.86 10.86 -9.30
CA ILE A 121 -2.75 10.74 -7.85
C ILE A 121 -2.09 9.41 -7.50
N LEU A 122 -0.92 9.47 -6.85
CA LEU A 122 -0.23 8.29 -6.33
C LEU A 122 -0.41 8.21 -4.81
N THR A 123 -0.88 7.06 -4.35
CA THR A 123 -1.02 6.75 -2.92
C THR A 123 -0.18 5.52 -2.58
N ILE A 124 0.49 5.57 -1.44
CA ILE A 124 1.26 4.45 -0.93
C ILE A 124 0.97 4.23 0.55
N ASP A 125 0.72 2.97 0.91
CA ASP A 125 0.79 2.51 2.29
C ASP A 125 2.07 1.68 2.46
N PRO A 126 3.11 2.25 3.12
CA PRO A 126 4.40 1.59 3.25
C PRO A 126 4.43 0.50 4.34
N CYS A 127 3.34 0.30 5.08
CA CYS A 127 3.15 -0.71 6.12
C CYS A 127 1.74 -1.30 6.02
N ALA A 128 1.38 -1.81 4.83
CA ALA A 128 0.01 -2.08 4.43
C ALA A 128 -0.73 -3.12 5.28
N GLY A 129 0.00 -3.96 6.03
CA GLY A 129 -0.60 -5.04 6.79
C GLY A 129 -1.47 -5.92 5.89
N SER A 130 -2.70 -6.14 6.30
CA SER A 130 -3.70 -6.86 5.49
C SER A 130 -4.48 -6.00 4.49
N GLY A 131 -4.06 -4.73 4.27
CA GLY A 131 -4.63 -3.85 3.26
C GLY A 131 -5.83 -3.01 3.69
N HIS A 132 -6.06 -2.83 4.99
CA HIS A 132 -7.21 -2.06 5.49
C HIS A 132 -7.20 -0.61 4.98
N ILE A 133 -6.06 0.08 5.11
CA ILE A 133 -5.91 1.46 4.62
C ILE A 133 -6.08 1.50 3.09
N LEU A 134 -5.50 0.54 2.36
CA LEU A 134 -5.63 0.45 0.90
C LEU A 134 -7.09 0.29 0.47
N CYS A 135 -7.90 -0.48 1.22
CA CYS A 135 -9.33 -0.64 0.92
C CYS A 135 -10.11 0.68 1.10
N VAL A 136 -9.81 1.46 2.13
CA VAL A 136 -10.45 2.77 2.34
C VAL A 136 -9.96 3.80 1.33
N LEU A 137 -8.66 3.80 0.99
CA LEU A 137 -8.13 4.60 -0.12
C LEU A 137 -8.84 4.28 -1.43
N PHE A 138 -9.11 3.00 -1.69
CA PHE A 138 -9.85 2.57 -2.88
C PHE A 138 -11.25 3.19 -2.93
N ASP A 139 -12.01 3.13 -1.83
CA ASP A 139 -13.37 3.68 -1.77
C ASP A 139 -13.38 5.20 -2.01
N VAL A 140 -12.45 5.91 -1.37
CA VAL A 140 -12.32 7.37 -1.57
C VAL A 140 -11.90 7.70 -3.00
N LEU A 141 -10.97 6.93 -3.59
CA LEU A 141 -10.59 7.10 -5.01
C LEU A 141 -11.77 6.85 -5.95
N VAL A 142 -12.59 5.82 -5.72
CA VAL A 142 -13.80 5.61 -6.54
C VAL A 142 -14.68 6.86 -6.54
N ARG A 143 -14.92 7.47 -5.38
CA ARG A 143 -15.72 8.70 -5.28
C ARG A 143 -15.07 9.89 -6.01
N ILE A 144 -13.74 9.99 -5.96
CA ILE A 144 -12.96 10.99 -6.71
C ILE A 144 -13.12 10.78 -8.23
N TYR A 145 -13.01 9.54 -8.70
CA TYR A 145 -13.21 9.23 -10.11
C TYR A 145 -14.64 9.50 -10.58
N GLU A 146 -15.64 9.16 -9.75
CA GLU A 146 -17.05 9.45 -10.05
C GLU A 146 -17.31 10.96 -10.10
N ASP A 147 -16.75 11.74 -9.18
CA ASP A 147 -16.79 13.20 -9.17
C ASP A 147 -16.19 13.81 -10.45
N TYR A 148 -15.13 13.17 -10.96
CA TYR A 148 -14.48 13.58 -12.20
C TYR A 148 -15.25 13.15 -13.47
N GLY A 149 -16.22 12.22 -13.35
CA GLY A 149 -17.11 11.79 -14.44
C GLY A 149 -16.89 10.36 -14.95
N TYR A 150 -16.09 9.53 -14.26
CA TYR A 150 -15.96 8.10 -14.56
C TYR A 150 -17.10 7.29 -13.95
N THR A 151 -17.38 6.14 -14.51
CA THR A 151 -18.18 5.13 -13.83
C THR A 151 -17.33 4.40 -12.78
N ALA A 152 -17.93 3.92 -11.68
CA ALA A 152 -17.23 3.14 -10.67
C ALA A 152 -16.50 1.91 -11.26
N ARG A 153 -17.05 1.33 -12.33
CA ARG A 153 -16.45 0.21 -13.05
C ARG A 153 -15.17 0.59 -13.80
N GLU A 154 -15.14 1.74 -14.44
CA GLU A 154 -13.93 2.25 -15.11
C GLU A 154 -12.89 2.65 -14.08
N ALA A 155 -13.33 3.32 -13.00
CA ALA A 155 -12.48 3.69 -11.89
C ALA A 155 -11.75 2.49 -11.29
N ALA A 156 -12.42 1.36 -11.06
CA ALA A 156 -11.85 0.20 -10.39
C ALA A 156 -10.56 -0.32 -11.03
N ALA A 157 -10.51 -0.39 -12.36
CA ALA A 157 -9.31 -0.83 -13.08
C ALA A 157 -8.19 0.22 -13.03
N SER A 158 -8.56 1.49 -13.23
CA SER A 158 -7.61 2.61 -13.20
C SER A 158 -6.97 2.77 -11.82
N ILE A 159 -7.76 2.67 -10.74
CA ILE A 159 -7.29 2.77 -9.35
C ILE A 159 -6.21 1.72 -9.07
N VAL A 160 -6.47 0.46 -9.42
CA VAL A 160 -5.50 -0.63 -9.18
C VAL A 160 -4.24 -0.45 -10.02
N GLN A 161 -4.38 0.05 -11.23
CA GLN A 161 -3.26 0.21 -12.16
C GLN A 161 -2.40 1.44 -11.86
N ASN A 162 -3.00 2.55 -11.42
CA ASN A 162 -2.34 3.85 -11.39
C ASN A 162 -2.18 4.44 -9.99
N ASN A 163 -3.10 4.15 -9.05
CA ASN A 163 -3.19 4.95 -7.83
C ASN A 163 -2.70 4.26 -6.55
N LEU A 164 -2.89 2.94 -6.42
CA LEU A 164 -2.68 2.24 -5.16
C LEU A 164 -1.38 1.46 -5.12
N TRP A 165 -0.56 1.77 -4.11
CA TRP A 165 0.70 1.08 -3.84
C TRP A 165 0.74 0.64 -2.38
N GLY A 166 1.21 -0.58 -2.12
CA GLY A 166 1.34 -1.10 -0.77
C GLY A 166 2.65 -1.86 -0.60
N LEU A 167 3.29 -1.66 0.54
CA LEU A 167 4.47 -2.43 0.95
C LEU A 167 4.25 -3.02 2.34
N ASP A 168 4.78 -4.20 2.59
CA ASP A 168 4.86 -4.77 3.93
C ASP A 168 6.13 -5.60 4.09
N ILE A 169 6.57 -5.85 5.32
CA ILE A 169 7.70 -6.73 5.62
C ILE A 169 7.29 -8.20 5.70
N ASP A 170 6.01 -8.48 6.00
CA ASP A 170 5.48 -9.85 6.07
C ASP A 170 4.86 -10.26 4.73
N ASP A 171 5.40 -11.32 4.13
CA ASP A 171 4.91 -11.89 2.87
C ASP A 171 3.43 -12.27 2.94
N ARG A 172 2.95 -12.76 4.11
CA ARG A 172 1.56 -13.15 4.32
C ARG A 172 0.64 -11.93 4.37
N ALA A 173 1.08 -10.86 5.05
CA ALA A 173 0.35 -9.61 5.10
C ALA A 173 0.20 -9.01 3.70
N ALA A 174 1.30 -8.93 2.93
CA ALA A 174 1.27 -8.44 1.55
C ALA A 174 0.35 -9.27 0.64
N GLN A 175 0.36 -10.61 0.77
CA GLN A 175 -0.57 -11.47 0.03
C GLN A 175 -2.03 -11.20 0.40
N LEU A 176 -2.33 -11.00 1.68
CA LEU A 176 -3.69 -10.65 2.13
C LEU A 176 -4.11 -9.28 1.63
N ALA A 177 -3.22 -8.28 1.69
CA ALA A 177 -3.48 -6.95 1.17
C ALA A 177 -3.73 -6.96 -0.35
N HIS A 178 -2.90 -7.71 -1.10
CA HIS A 178 -3.12 -7.93 -2.53
C HIS A 178 -4.50 -8.53 -2.81
N PHE A 179 -4.87 -9.59 -2.07
CA PHE A 179 -6.18 -10.21 -2.19
C PHE A 179 -7.30 -9.24 -1.82
N ALA A 180 -7.14 -8.46 -0.73
CA ALA A 180 -8.14 -7.48 -0.29
C ALA A 180 -8.40 -6.40 -1.37
N VAL A 181 -7.35 -5.85 -1.99
CA VAL A 181 -7.48 -4.88 -3.09
C VAL A 181 -8.16 -5.52 -4.30
N MET A 182 -7.83 -6.76 -4.66
CA MET A 182 -8.48 -7.48 -5.75
C MET A 182 -9.98 -7.69 -5.49
N MET A 183 -10.34 -8.09 -4.27
CA MET A 183 -11.73 -8.26 -3.87
C MET A 183 -12.47 -6.93 -3.83
N LYS A 184 -11.82 -5.85 -3.38
CA LYS A 184 -12.37 -4.50 -3.39
C LYS A 184 -12.68 -4.03 -4.82
N ALA A 185 -11.75 -4.18 -5.74
CA ALA A 185 -11.97 -3.88 -7.15
C ALA A 185 -13.13 -4.71 -7.74
N ARG A 186 -13.25 -5.98 -7.33
CA ARG A 186 -14.32 -6.89 -7.74
C ARG A 186 -15.72 -6.44 -7.27
N GLN A 187 -15.82 -5.74 -6.13
CA GLN A 187 -17.08 -5.15 -5.66
C GLN A 187 -17.62 -4.13 -6.66
N TYR A 188 -16.75 -3.31 -7.24
CA TYR A 188 -17.12 -2.27 -8.21
C TYR A 188 -17.20 -2.78 -9.66
N ASP A 189 -16.34 -3.75 -10.03
CA ASP A 189 -16.38 -4.39 -11.36
C ASP A 189 -16.45 -5.91 -11.26
N ARG A 190 -17.62 -6.48 -11.48
CA ARG A 190 -17.86 -7.94 -11.44
C ARG A 190 -16.95 -8.75 -12.36
N ARG A 191 -16.38 -8.14 -13.41
CA ARG A 191 -15.47 -8.77 -14.38
C ARG A 191 -14.02 -8.39 -14.13
N PHE A 192 -13.68 -7.77 -13.00
CA PHE A 192 -12.33 -7.26 -12.73
C PHE A 192 -11.24 -8.32 -12.97
N PHE A 193 -11.43 -9.55 -12.52
CA PHE A 193 -10.43 -10.61 -12.67
C PHE A 193 -10.12 -11.02 -14.12
N THR A 194 -10.96 -10.62 -15.08
CA THR A 194 -10.69 -10.86 -16.51
C THR A 194 -9.89 -9.72 -17.18
N ARG A 195 -9.51 -8.68 -16.42
CA ARG A 195 -8.80 -7.50 -16.97
C ARG A 195 -7.29 -7.62 -16.96
N GLU A 196 -6.74 -8.69 -16.37
CA GLU A 196 -5.29 -8.93 -16.24
C GLU A 196 -4.54 -7.79 -15.51
N VAL A 197 -5.25 -6.97 -14.73
CA VAL A 197 -4.67 -5.91 -13.89
C VAL A 197 -4.31 -6.50 -12.53
N GLN A 198 -3.10 -6.20 -12.04
CA GLN A 198 -2.59 -6.67 -10.76
C GLN A 198 -2.32 -5.49 -9.82
N PRO A 199 -2.65 -5.61 -8.51
CA PRO A 199 -2.31 -4.59 -7.53
C PRO A 199 -0.81 -4.42 -7.35
N HIS A 200 -0.37 -3.18 -7.14
CA HIS A 200 0.99 -2.86 -6.74
C HIS A 200 1.19 -3.02 -5.24
N VAL A 201 0.99 -4.24 -4.73
CA VAL A 201 1.17 -4.59 -3.32
C VAL A 201 2.25 -5.66 -3.21
N TYR A 202 3.34 -5.32 -2.54
CA TYR A 202 4.55 -6.15 -2.51
C TYR A 202 5.06 -6.36 -1.09
N ALA A 203 5.61 -7.54 -0.85
CA ALA A 203 6.43 -7.80 0.33
C ALA A 203 7.88 -7.39 0.06
N ILE A 204 8.49 -6.66 1.00
CA ILE A 204 9.91 -6.34 0.95
C ILE A 204 10.71 -7.64 1.01
N GLN A 205 11.59 -7.84 0.04
CA GLN A 205 12.46 -9.02 -0.04
C GLN A 205 13.88 -8.69 0.40
N GLU A 206 14.58 -9.67 0.91
CA GLU A 206 15.97 -9.54 1.35
C GLU A 206 16.93 -10.19 0.36
N SER A 207 18.11 -9.60 0.24
CA SER A 207 19.17 -10.11 -0.63
C SER A 207 20.13 -11.11 0.05
N ASN A 208 19.97 -11.36 1.35
CA ASN A 208 20.87 -12.17 2.17
C ASN A 208 21.15 -13.57 1.60
N GLY A 209 20.18 -14.19 0.93
CA GLY A 209 20.29 -15.52 0.33
C GLY A 209 20.80 -15.54 -1.12
N ILE A 210 21.11 -14.39 -1.71
CA ILE A 210 21.51 -14.30 -3.12
C ILE A 210 23.01 -14.52 -3.25
N HIS A 211 23.39 -15.56 -3.98
CA HIS A 211 24.79 -15.84 -4.32
C HIS A 211 25.27 -14.94 -5.46
N ARG A 212 26.13 -13.98 -5.15
CA ARG A 212 26.60 -12.95 -6.12
C ARG A 212 27.41 -13.55 -7.28
N ASP A 213 28.02 -14.70 -7.10
CA ASP A 213 28.73 -15.41 -8.17
C ASP A 213 27.80 -15.74 -9.35
N HIS A 214 26.50 -15.89 -9.10
CA HIS A 214 25.52 -16.15 -10.15
C HIS A 214 25.26 -14.94 -11.05
N LEU A 215 25.56 -13.72 -10.60
CA LEU A 215 25.41 -12.50 -11.41
C LEU A 215 26.30 -12.52 -12.66
N HIS A 216 27.39 -13.26 -12.62
CA HIS A 216 28.27 -13.41 -13.79
C HIS A 216 27.62 -14.17 -14.97
N TYR A 217 26.52 -14.86 -14.73
CA TYR A 217 25.76 -15.55 -15.78
C TYR A 217 24.67 -14.67 -16.42
N LEU A 218 24.47 -13.44 -15.92
CA LEU A 218 23.45 -12.52 -16.41
C LEU A 218 24.04 -11.55 -17.46
N GLY A 219 23.17 -10.79 -18.13
CA GLY A 219 23.56 -9.78 -19.11
C GLY A 219 24.06 -10.34 -20.43
N HIS A 220 23.58 -11.52 -20.85
CA HIS A 220 23.90 -12.07 -22.16
C HIS A 220 23.43 -11.16 -23.29
N GLY A 221 24.33 -10.84 -24.23
CA GLY A 221 24.04 -9.94 -25.37
C GLY A 221 24.22 -8.45 -25.09
N MET A 222 24.60 -8.08 -23.86
CA MET A 222 25.04 -6.72 -23.54
C MET A 222 26.50 -6.51 -23.94
N SER A 223 26.89 -5.25 -24.22
CA SER A 223 28.29 -4.90 -24.32
C SER A 223 29.01 -5.05 -22.97
N ASP A 224 30.33 -5.25 -22.98
CA ASP A 224 31.11 -5.39 -21.75
C ASP A 224 30.97 -4.17 -20.82
N ILE A 225 30.84 -2.96 -21.38
CA ILE A 225 30.66 -1.72 -20.62
C ILE A 225 29.29 -1.71 -19.94
N GLU A 226 28.21 -1.99 -20.67
CA GLU A 226 26.85 -2.04 -20.13
C GLU A 226 26.72 -3.12 -19.07
N ARG A 227 27.25 -4.31 -19.33
CA ARG A 227 27.23 -5.42 -18.41
C ARG A 227 27.96 -5.13 -17.09
N ASN A 228 29.17 -4.54 -17.18
CA ASN A 228 29.91 -4.13 -15.99
C ASN A 228 29.18 -3.05 -15.19
N ASN A 229 28.55 -2.07 -15.85
CA ASN A 229 27.74 -1.05 -15.20
C ASN A 229 26.52 -1.68 -14.51
N ALA A 230 25.79 -2.56 -15.19
CA ALA A 230 24.66 -3.29 -14.61
C ALA A 230 25.07 -4.15 -13.42
N LEU A 231 26.18 -4.86 -13.50
CA LEU A 231 26.72 -5.67 -12.42
C LEU A 231 27.06 -4.83 -11.18
N ASN A 232 27.68 -3.65 -11.38
CA ASN A 232 27.99 -2.75 -10.28
C ASN A 232 26.70 -2.20 -9.61
N GLN A 233 25.71 -1.79 -10.40
CA GLN A 233 24.43 -1.32 -9.87
C GLN A 233 23.65 -2.45 -9.18
N MET A 234 23.66 -3.67 -9.73
CA MET A 234 23.02 -4.83 -9.10
C MET A 234 23.68 -5.17 -7.77
N ASN A 235 25.02 -5.14 -7.68
CA ASN A 235 25.71 -5.34 -6.39
C ASN A 235 25.33 -4.27 -5.37
N ALA A 236 25.27 -2.99 -5.77
CA ALA A 236 24.85 -1.91 -4.88
C ALA A 236 23.38 -2.06 -4.43
N LEU A 237 22.49 -2.50 -5.33
CA LEU A 237 21.10 -2.82 -5.01
C LEU A 237 21.02 -3.96 -3.99
N LEU A 238 21.76 -5.04 -4.21
CA LEU A 238 21.81 -6.17 -3.26
C LEU A 238 22.37 -5.76 -1.90
N ASP A 239 23.37 -4.88 -1.85
CA ASP A 239 23.90 -4.34 -0.58
C ASP A 239 22.84 -3.53 0.17
N ALA A 240 22.05 -2.73 -0.53
CA ALA A 240 20.97 -1.93 0.05
C ALA A 240 19.84 -2.82 0.64
N PHE A 241 19.63 -4.03 0.10
CA PHE A 241 18.57 -4.95 0.53
C PHE A 241 19.04 -6.05 1.50
N ILE A 242 20.27 -5.97 2.01
CA ILE A 242 20.69 -6.80 3.13
C ILE A 242 19.84 -6.44 4.35
N ASP A 243 19.23 -7.44 4.99
CA ASP A 243 18.36 -7.30 6.16
C ASP A 243 17.19 -6.29 5.92
N ALA A 244 16.73 -6.16 4.69
CA ALA A 244 15.74 -5.17 4.30
C ALA A 244 14.44 -5.26 5.09
N LYS A 245 14.04 -6.44 5.56
CA LYS A 245 12.84 -6.62 6.41
C LYS A 245 12.99 -6.03 7.80
N GLU A 246 14.21 -5.82 8.29
CA GLU A 246 14.47 -5.13 9.56
C GLU A 246 14.32 -3.61 9.42
N TYR A 247 14.67 -3.07 8.27
CA TYR A 247 14.53 -1.65 7.96
C TYR A 247 13.11 -1.27 7.51
N GLY A 248 12.44 -2.18 6.82
CA GLY A 248 11.07 -1.97 6.34
C GLY A 248 10.93 -0.70 5.49
N SER A 249 9.93 0.10 5.79
CA SER A 249 9.60 1.33 5.03
C SER A 249 10.63 2.46 5.14
N ILE A 250 11.62 2.36 6.03
CA ILE A 250 12.72 3.35 6.13
C ILE A 250 13.91 3.02 5.25
N LEU A 251 13.85 1.89 4.51
CA LEU A 251 14.88 1.50 3.57
C LEU A 251 15.04 2.55 2.45
N GLN A 252 16.28 2.94 2.16
CA GLN A 252 16.61 3.88 1.10
C GLN A 252 17.50 3.20 0.07
N PRO A 253 16.93 2.57 -0.97
CA PRO A 253 17.68 1.77 -1.93
C PRO A 253 18.60 2.59 -2.85
N GLY A 254 18.44 3.90 -2.94
CA GLY A 254 19.18 4.73 -3.88
C GLY A 254 18.55 4.80 -5.27
N GLU A 255 19.28 5.40 -6.20
CA GLU A 255 18.85 5.55 -7.60
C GLU A 255 19.60 4.56 -8.50
N TYR A 256 18.87 3.91 -9.40
CA TYR A 256 19.40 2.91 -10.32
C TYR A 256 18.84 3.10 -11.72
N ASP A 257 19.61 2.72 -12.74
CA ASP A 257 19.12 2.61 -14.11
C ASP A 257 18.32 1.33 -14.30
N TRP A 258 17.01 1.43 -14.00
CA TRP A 258 16.08 0.29 -14.09
C TRP A 258 15.95 -0.27 -15.51
N ALA A 259 16.12 0.58 -16.56
CA ALA A 259 16.10 0.11 -17.94
C ALA A 259 17.32 -0.75 -18.26
N LEU A 260 18.48 -0.42 -17.69
CA LEU A 260 19.68 -1.24 -17.78
C LEU A 260 19.54 -2.52 -16.96
N LEU A 261 19.09 -2.43 -15.72
CA LEU A 261 18.93 -3.58 -14.81
C LEU A 261 17.89 -4.59 -15.28
N SER A 262 16.81 -4.15 -15.95
CA SER A 262 15.81 -5.06 -16.51
C SER A 262 16.29 -5.90 -17.68
N ARG A 263 17.37 -5.48 -18.33
CA ARG A 263 18.04 -6.20 -19.43
C ARG A 263 19.18 -7.09 -18.92
N PHE A 264 19.66 -6.86 -17.71
CA PHE A 264 20.73 -7.59 -17.06
C PHE A 264 20.23 -8.91 -16.44
#